data_a8cc71057cfe2b429556d45d5abefb0b
#
_entry.id   a8cc71057cfe2b429556d45d5abefb0b
#
_cell.length_a   1.000
_cell.length_b   1.000
_cell.length_c   1.000
_cell.angle_alpha   90.00
_cell.angle_beta   90.00
_cell.angle_gamma   90.00
#
_symmetry.space_group_name_H-M   'P 1'
#
loop_
_entity.id
_entity.type
_entity.pdbx_description
1 polymer ?
#
loop_
_entity_poly.entity_id
_entity_poly.type
_entity_poly.pdbx_seq_one_letter_code
_entity_poly.pdbx_strand_id
1 'polypeptide(L)'
;MPRKRRKAIASIVTPDIPYPKVRVEWIDCVSDSGWASDKEFDRMKFARPVNEGWLYSKDKDSVKLFASYDRDEDGFTFGDRTMIPRQWGRKIQKI
;
A
#
# COMPACT_ATOMS: atom_id res chain seq x y z
N MET A 1 -11.56 -36.69 1.68
CA MET A 1 -11.60 -35.73 2.07
C MET A 1 -11.15 -34.54 1.46
N PRO A 2 -11.21 -33.62 1.99
CA PRO A 2 -10.95 -32.36 1.44
C PRO A 2 -9.51 -32.02 1.29
N ARG A 3 -8.66 -32.99 1.51
CA ARG A 3 -7.29 -32.70 1.43
C ARG A 3 -6.85 -32.23 0.08
N LYS A 4 -7.35 -32.82 -0.99
CA LYS A 4 -7.02 -32.37 -2.29
C LYS A 4 -7.55 -30.99 -2.57
N ARG A 5 -8.75 -30.74 -2.07
CA ARG A 5 -9.31 -29.46 -2.24
C ARG A 5 -8.45 -28.40 -1.55
N ARG A 6 -7.96 -28.72 -0.38
CA ARG A 6 -7.12 -27.81 0.34
C ARG A 6 -5.84 -27.52 -0.42
N LYS A 7 -5.28 -28.54 -1.02
CA LYS A 7 -4.08 -28.37 -1.79
C LYS A 7 -4.34 -27.47 -3.02
N ALA A 8 -5.46 -27.65 -3.69
CA ALA A 8 -5.80 -26.81 -4.81
C ALA A 8 -5.98 -25.36 -4.38
N ILE A 9 -6.59 -25.14 -3.22
CA ILE A 9 -6.75 -23.79 -2.71
C ILE A 9 -5.40 -23.16 -2.43
N ALA A 10 -4.50 -23.90 -1.85
CA ALA A 10 -3.16 -23.37 -1.58
C ALA A 10 -2.47 -22.97 -2.87
N SER A 11 -2.62 -23.76 -3.93
CA SER A 11 -2.03 -23.41 -5.21
C SER A 11 -2.61 -22.15 -5.79
N ILE A 12 -3.90 -21.91 -5.56
CA ILE A 12 -4.56 -20.73 -6.07
C ILE A 12 -4.11 -19.48 -5.31
N VAL A 13 -3.93 -19.61 -4.00
CA VAL A 13 -3.65 -18.41 -3.20
C VAL A 13 -2.18 -18.01 -3.14
N THR A 14 -1.30 -18.79 -3.75
CA THR A 14 0.11 -18.43 -3.74
C THR A 14 0.68 -18.41 -5.14
N PRO A 15 0.12 -17.59 -6.05
CA PRO A 15 0.70 -17.47 -7.38
C PRO A 15 2.01 -16.69 -7.29
N ASP A 16 2.91 -17.01 -8.18
CA ASP A 16 4.14 -16.26 -8.29
C ASP A 16 3.88 -14.92 -8.93
N ILE A 17 4.26 -13.88 -8.26
CA ILE A 17 4.26 -12.55 -8.86
C ILE A 17 5.61 -11.91 -8.55
N PRO A 18 6.14 -11.11 -9.48
CA PRO A 18 7.48 -10.56 -9.34
C PRO A 18 7.53 -9.29 -8.49
N TYR A 19 6.53 -9.06 -7.64
CA TYR A 19 6.46 -7.86 -6.83
C TYR A 19 6.42 -8.24 -5.37
N PRO A 20 7.30 -7.67 -4.53
CA PRO A 20 7.29 -7.98 -3.09
C PRO A 20 6.09 -7.35 -2.43
N LYS A 21 5.56 -8.01 -1.42
CA LYS A 21 4.49 -7.45 -0.62
C LYS A 21 5.12 -6.64 0.50
N VAL A 22 4.61 -5.43 0.70
CA VAL A 22 5.21 -4.48 1.64
C VAL A 22 4.13 -3.75 2.44
N ARG A 23 4.58 -3.20 3.55
CA ARG A 23 3.83 -2.24 4.34
C ARG A 23 4.56 -0.92 4.26
N VAL A 24 3.84 0.15 3.93
CA VAL A 24 4.40 1.50 3.84
C VAL A 24 3.76 2.36 4.90
N GLU A 25 4.57 2.91 5.79
CA GLU A 25 4.14 3.93 6.75
C GLU A 25 4.54 5.28 6.19
N TRP A 26 3.62 6.23 6.20
CA TRP A 26 3.91 7.53 5.61
C TRP A 26 3.21 8.63 6.39
N ILE A 27 3.55 9.87 6.06
CA ILE A 27 2.98 11.05 6.73
C ILE A 27 2.17 11.79 5.70
N ASP A 28 0.93 12.13 6.08
CA ASP A 28 0.03 12.86 5.20
C ASP A 28 -0.35 14.19 5.85
N CYS A 29 -0.69 15.15 5.03
CA CYS A 29 -1.17 16.43 5.49
C CYS A 29 -2.57 16.27 6.08
N VAL A 30 -2.95 17.21 6.94
CA VAL A 30 -4.32 17.28 7.46
C VAL A 30 -4.84 18.68 7.25
N SER A 31 -6.15 18.77 7.11
CA SER A 31 -6.84 20.04 6.96
C SER A 31 -8.05 20.06 7.86
N ASP A 32 -8.35 21.23 8.41
CA ASP A 32 -9.52 21.41 9.25
C ASP A 32 -10.05 22.78 8.93
N SER A 33 -11.31 22.86 8.50
CA SER A 33 -11.94 24.13 8.12
C SER A 33 -12.58 24.84 9.31
N GLY A 34 -12.51 24.28 10.51
CA GLY A 34 -13.05 24.89 11.71
C GLY A 34 -12.17 25.99 12.28
N TRP A 35 -12.64 26.58 13.33
CA TRP A 35 -11.90 27.62 14.04
C TRP A 35 -11.15 26.99 15.21
N ALA A 36 -9.95 27.46 15.46
CA ALA A 36 -9.10 26.93 16.53
C ALA A 36 -8.33 28.06 17.17
N SER A 37 -8.05 27.91 18.45
CA SER A 37 -7.13 28.78 19.15
C SER A 37 -5.70 28.48 18.71
N ASP A 38 -4.76 29.34 19.08
CA ASP A 38 -3.35 29.08 18.81
C ASP A 38 -2.89 27.78 19.46
N LYS A 39 -3.33 27.50 20.68
CA LYS A 39 -2.95 26.28 21.38
C LYS A 39 -3.49 25.05 20.68
N GLU A 40 -4.70 25.11 20.19
CA GLU A 40 -5.28 24.01 19.45
C GLU A 40 -4.58 23.80 18.12
N PHE A 41 -4.24 24.89 17.44
CA PHE A 41 -3.53 24.84 16.17
C PHE A 41 -2.13 24.23 16.37
N ASP A 42 -1.44 24.64 17.43
CA ASP A 42 -0.12 24.12 17.73
C ASP A 42 -0.12 22.61 18.03
N ARG A 43 -1.26 22.08 18.43
CA ARG A 43 -1.39 20.64 18.72
C ARG A 43 -1.74 19.79 17.50
N MET A 44 -1.97 20.41 16.36
CA MET A 44 -2.25 19.64 15.15
C MET A 44 -1.05 18.76 14.80
N LYS A 45 -1.34 17.57 14.36
CA LYS A 45 -0.31 16.60 13.95
C LYS A 45 -0.65 16.03 12.60
N PHE A 46 0.36 15.64 11.87
CA PHE A 46 0.17 14.97 10.60
C PHE A 46 -0.53 13.64 10.81
N ALA A 47 -1.29 13.22 9.83
CA ALA A 47 -1.81 11.86 9.79
C ALA A 47 -0.66 10.90 9.49
N ARG A 48 -0.78 9.68 9.99
CA ARG A 48 0.24 8.64 9.79
C ARG A 48 -0.41 7.38 9.23
N PRO A 49 -0.81 7.42 7.98
CA PRO A 49 -1.46 6.26 7.40
C PRO A 49 -0.47 5.13 7.11
N VAL A 50 -1.02 3.93 7.01
CA VAL A 50 -0.27 2.73 6.68
C VAL A 50 -0.98 2.05 5.52
N ASN A 51 -0.24 1.75 4.47
CA ASN A 51 -0.75 1.01 3.33
C ASN A 51 -0.01 -0.30 3.20
N GLU A 52 -0.74 -1.34 2.84
CA GLU A 52 -0.15 -2.64 2.53
C GLU A 52 -0.53 -3.03 1.12
N GLY A 53 0.41 -3.61 0.40
CA GLY A 53 0.19 -4.05 -0.95
C GLY A 53 1.49 -4.52 -1.56
N TRP A 54 1.45 -4.80 -2.85
CA TRP A 54 2.65 -5.18 -3.58
C TRP A 54 3.34 -3.93 -4.10
N LEU A 55 4.66 -3.91 -3.98
CA LEU A 55 5.46 -2.76 -4.43
C LEU A 55 5.68 -2.86 -5.92
N TYR A 56 5.07 -1.96 -6.66
CA TYR A 56 5.24 -1.89 -8.10
C TYR A 56 6.57 -1.21 -8.46
N SER A 57 6.83 -0.06 -7.86
CA SER A 57 8.08 0.65 -8.09
C SER A 57 8.35 1.63 -6.95
N LYS A 58 9.61 1.97 -6.81
CA LYS A 58 10.07 2.95 -5.85
C LYS A 58 11.21 3.70 -6.50
N ASP A 59 11.03 5.00 -6.68
CA ASP A 59 12.06 5.84 -7.25
C ASP A 59 12.23 7.10 -6.41
N LYS A 60 12.94 8.09 -6.92
CA LYS A 60 13.20 9.29 -6.13
C LYS A 60 11.95 10.13 -5.91
N ASP A 61 10.94 9.96 -6.74
CA ASP A 61 9.74 10.79 -6.69
C ASP A 61 8.55 10.09 -6.03
N SER A 62 8.44 8.79 -6.17
CA SER A 62 7.23 8.11 -5.74
C SER A 62 7.46 6.67 -5.30
N VAL A 63 6.50 6.19 -4.52
CA VAL A 63 6.33 4.78 -4.18
C VAL A 63 4.97 4.38 -4.74
N LYS A 64 4.93 3.35 -5.56
CA LYS A 64 3.68 2.88 -6.18
C LYS A 64 3.36 1.49 -5.68
N LEU A 65 2.14 1.32 -5.18
CA LEU A 65 1.64 0.05 -4.66
C LEU A 65 0.37 -0.34 -5.39
N PHE A 66 0.07 -1.62 -5.41
CA PHE A 66 -1.23 -2.09 -5.84
C PHE A 66 -1.70 -3.18 -4.86
N ALA A 67 -3.00 -3.29 -4.67
CA ALA A 67 -3.57 -4.25 -3.73
C ALA A 67 -4.40 -5.32 -4.42
N SER A 68 -4.63 -5.20 -5.71
CA SER A 68 -5.27 -6.24 -6.50
C SER A 68 -4.65 -6.28 -7.89
N TYR A 69 -4.77 -7.41 -8.54
CA TYR A 69 -4.25 -7.53 -9.89
C TYR A 69 -5.00 -8.63 -10.64
N ASP A 70 -4.95 -8.54 -11.95
CA ASP A 70 -5.40 -9.60 -12.83
C ASP A 70 -4.22 -9.96 -13.74
N ARG A 71 -4.20 -11.20 -14.18
CA ARG A 71 -3.13 -11.69 -15.01
C ARG A 71 -3.72 -12.54 -16.12
N ASP A 72 -3.42 -12.18 -17.33
CA ASP A 72 -3.85 -12.95 -18.49
C ASP A 72 -2.67 -13.14 -19.45
N GLU A 73 -2.94 -13.56 -20.65
CA GLU A 73 -1.87 -13.83 -21.61
C GLU A 73 -1.15 -12.58 -22.07
N ASP A 74 -1.76 -11.42 -21.88
CA ASP A 74 -1.14 -10.14 -22.22
C ASP A 74 -0.36 -9.54 -21.07
N GLY A 75 -0.38 -10.19 -19.90
CA GLY A 75 0.37 -9.74 -18.74
C GLY A 75 -0.51 -9.32 -17.59
N PHE A 76 0.03 -8.45 -16.74
CA PHE A 76 -0.67 -8.00 -15.56
C PHE A 76 -1.46 -6.72 -15.82
N THR A 77 -2.61 -6.61 -15.15
CA THR A 77 -3.27 -5.34 -14.97
C THR A 77 -3.41 -5.13 -13.46
N PHE A 78 -3.30 -3.90 -13.00
CA PHE A 78 -3.18 -3.58 -11.59
C PHE A 78 -4.36 -2.77 -11.11
N GLY A 79 -4.92 -3.16 -9.97
CA GLY A 79 -6.04 -2.46 -9.34
C GLY A 79 -5.69 -2.00 -7.94
N ASP A 80 -6.55 -1.16 -7.39
CA ASP A 80 -6.37 -0.58 -6.05
C ASP A 80 -4.97 0.01 -5.92
N ARG A 81 -4.66 0.90 -6.83
CA ARG A 81 -3.34 1.50 -6.94
C ARG A 81 -3.21 2.70 -6.04
N THR A 82 -2.07 2.80 -5.38
CA THR A 82 -1.76 3.95 -4.53
C THR A 82 -0.39 4.47 -4.91
N MET A 83 -0.27 5.78 -5.04
CA MET A 83 0.99 6.42 -5.33
C MET A 83 1.26 7.43 -4.23
N ILE A 84 2.39 7.28 -3.55
CA ILE A 84 2.76 8.09 -2.40
C ILE A 84 4.00 8.87 -2.76
N PRO A 85 4.03 10.21 -2.50
CA PRO A 85 5.26 10.98 -2.72
C PRO A 85 6.39 10.37 -1.89
N ARG A 86 7.54 10.17 -2.51
CA ARG A 86 8.66 9.51 -1.84
C ARG A 86 9.07 10.22 -0.55
N GLN A 87 9.00 11.55 -0.55
CA GLN A 87 9.37 12.34 0.61
C GLN A 87 8.44 12.13 1.79
N TRP A 88 7.20 11.69 1.55
CA TRP A 88 6.22 11.47 2.61
C TRP A 88 6.31 10.08 3.20
N GLY A 89 7.01 9.17 2.53
CA GLY A 89 7.24 7.83 3.05
C GLY A 89 8.19 7.87 4.23
N ARG A 90 7.94 7.04 5.24
CA ARG A 90 8.79 6.97 6.42
C ARG A 90 9.41 5.60 6.59
N LYS A 91 8.69 4.55 6.24
CA LYS A 91 9.19 3.20 6.39
C LYS A 91 8.53 2.29 5.38
N ILE A 92 9.33 1.51 4.68
CA ILE A 92 8.86 0.47 3.76
C ILE A 92 9.44 -0.84 4.25
N GLN A 93 8.59 -1.82 4.49
CA GLN A 93 8.99 -3.06 5.12
C GLN A 93 8.32 -4.23 4.41
N LYS A 94 9.09 -5.25 4.09
CA LYS A 94 8.53 -6.47 3.51
C LYS A 94 7.66 -7.19 4.52
N ILE A 95 6.57 -7.74 4.07
CA ILE A 95 5.66 -8.47 4.95
C ILE A 95 5.28 -9.83 4.38
#